data_01cd081fe657615f997246a867a741f0
#
_entry.id   01cd081fe657615f997246a867a741f0
#
_cell.length_a   1.000
_cell.length_b   1.000
_cell.length_c   1.000
_cell.angle_alpha   90.00
_cell.angle_beta   90.00
_cell.angle_gamma   90.00
#
_symmetry.space_group_name_H-M   'P 1'
#
loop_
_entity.id
_entity.type
_entity.pdbx_description
1 polymer ?
#
loop_
_entity_poly.entity_id
_entity_poly.type
_entity_poly.pdbx_seq_one_letter_code
_entity_poly.pdbx_strand_id
1 'polypeptide(L)'
;MLRALRLLFSPSKTWEAMALNPPHAVTIILVSLLPLMVVTFGVEGYGLLRLGESVGGIGRQLQLSHERVIRYEAFYAVASIVVIFAGTFLMKSVAESFGVITSFGGCFVLMACGFMPIFLMRIPDGVPQINTWICWAVGAVLAVRILYHGVALWLKPEQTKGFGLFLVSIVYTFVLSGLVHFAAVQVLHGRLLKKVYPDKNVALLVLPVFAGR
;
A
#
# COMPACT_ATOMS: atom_id res chain seq x y z
N MET A 1 -10.19 10.44 2.70
CA MET A 1 -9.08 11.11 2.02
C MET A 1 -8.43 12.23 2.84
N LEU A 2 -9.16 13.24 3.34
CA LEU A 2 -8.60 14.32 4.18
C LEU A 2 -7.86 13.82 5.43
N ARG A 3 -8.29 12.73 6.07
CA ARG A 3 -7.57 12.14 7.22
C ARG A 3 -6.19 11.60 6.85
N ALA A 4 -6.05 10.97 5.68
CA ALA A 4 -4.75 10.48 5.22
C ALA A 4 -3.76 11.62 5.05
N LEU A 5 -4.19 12.73 4.46
CA LEU A 5 -3.37 13.93 4.32
C LEU A 5 -3.03 14.54 5.68
N ARG A 6 -3.99 14.65 6.60
CA ARG A 6 -3.73 15.16 7.95
C ARG A 6 -2.75 14.27 8.73
N LEU A 7 -2.83 12.95 8.59
CA LEU A 7 -1.87 12.02 9.20
C LEU A 7 -0.45 12.22 8.67
N LEU A 8 -0.29 12.56 7.38
CA LEU A 8 1.03 12.83 6.81
C LEU A 8 1.66 14.12 7.35
N PHE A 9 0.89 15.21 7.38
CA PHE A 9 1.42 16.52 7.74
C PHE A 9 1.44 16.78 9.24
N SER A 10 0.47 16.25 9.99
CA SER A 10 0.30 16.48 11.44
C SER A 10 -0.12 15.20 12.16
N PRO A 11 0.74 14.15 12.20
CA PRO A 11 0.35 12.85 12.75
C PRO A 11 -0.01 12.93 14.23
N SER A 12 0.75 13.63 15.07
CA SER A 12 0.46 13.75 16.50
C SER A 12 -0.92 14.33 16.78
N LYS A 13 -1.23 15.51 16.23
CA LYS A 13 -2.53 16.17 16.40
C LYS A 13 -3.69 15.31 15.89
N THR A 14 -3.48 14.58 14.78
CA THR A 14 -4.52 13.72 14.22
C THR A 14 -4.77 12.50 15.12
N TRP A 15 -3.73 11.88 15.66
CA TRP A 15 -3.87 10.76 16.60
C TRP A 15 -4.49 11.20 17.92
N GLU A 16 -4.11 12.36 18.46
CA GLU A 16 -4.73 12.94 19.66
C GLU A 16 -6.24 13.16 19.46
N ALA A 17 -6.64 13.78 18.33
CA ALA A 17 -8.04 13.98 17.99
C ALA A 17 -8.81 12.66 17.83
N MET A 18 -8.18 11.63 17.26
CA MET A 18 -8.76 10.30 17.14
C MET A 18 -8.85 9.58 18.49
N ALA A 19 -7.89 9.80 19.40
CA ALA A 19 -7.93 9.23 20.74
C ALA A 19 -9.03 9.86 21.62
N LEU A 20 -9.36 11.13 21.40
CA LEU A 20 -10.49 11.81 22.06
C LEU A 20 -11.84 11.34 21.53
N ASN A 21 -11.96 11.12 20.24
CA ASN A 21 -13.17 10.66 19.56
C ASN A 21 -12.84 9.43 18.68
N PRO A 22 -12.81 8.21 19.27
CA PRO A 22 -12.37 7.03 18.59
C PRO A 22 -13.27 6.68 17.38
N PRO A 23 -12.75 6.66 16.15
CA PRO A 23 -13.54 6.26 15.01
C PRO A 23 -13.78 4.75 15.03
N HIS A 24 -14.96 4.33 14.63
CA HIS A 24 -15.21 2.92 14.35
C HIS A 24 -14.39 2.44 13.15
N ALA A 25 -13.95 1.16 13.16
CA ALA A 25 -13.20 0.56 12.05
C ALA A 25 -13.93 0.72 10.71
N VAL A 26 -15.27 0.54 10.70
CA VAL A 26 -16.10 0.73 9.51
C VAL A 26 -16.00 2.16 8.97
N THR A 27 -15.97 3.16 9.84
CA THR A 27 -15.82 4.57 9.43
C THR A 27 -14.46 4.81 8.77
N ILE A 28 -13.38 4.21 9.30
CA ILE A 28 -12.05 4.30 8.68
C ILE A 28 -12.05 3.64 7.30
N ILE A 29 -12.68 2.47 7.15
CA ILE A 29 -12.80 1.79 5.86
C ILE A 29 -13.55 2.67 4.86
N LEU A 30 -14.77 3.07 5.16
CA LEU A 30 -15.67 3.71 4.21
C LEU A 30 -15.29 5.17 3.90
N VAL A 31 -14.82 5.92 4.90
CA VAL A 31 -14.55 7.37 4.75
C VAL A 31 -13.11 7.68 4.41
N SER A 32 -12.17 6.79 4.74
CA SER A 32 -10.76 7.09 4.58
C SER A 32 -10.04 6.10 3.66
N LEU A 33 -10.14 4.81 3.93
CA LEU A 33 -9.37 3.78 3.22
C LEU A 33 -9.90 3.54 1.80
N LEU A 34 -11.18 3.20 1.65
CA LEU A 34 -11.78 2.92 0.34
C LEU A 34 -11.69 4.11 -0.63
N PRO A 35 -12.09 5.35 -0.26
CA PRO A 35 -11.94 6.48 -1.16
C PRO A 35 -10.48 6.75 -1.55
N LEU A 36 -9.55 6.56 -0.61
CA LEU A 36 -8.12 6.69 -0.88
C LEU A 36 -7.67 5.65 -1.90
N MET A 37 -8.00 4.37 -1.68
CA MET A 37 -7.65 3.28 -2.61
C MET A 37 -8.24 3.50 -3.99
N VAL A 38 -9.52 3.88 -4.10
CA VAL A 38 -10.17 4.14 -5.40
C VAL A 38 -9.44 5.24 -6.16
N VAL A 39 -9.12 6.35 -5.49
CA VAL A 39 -8.42 7.47 -6.14
C VAL A 39 -7.00 7.08 -6.54
N THR A 40 -6.22 6.48 -5.62
CA THR A 40 -4.81 6.18 -5.88
C THR A 40 -4.65 5.10 -6.94
N PHE A 41 -5.45 4.03 -6.88
CA PHE A 41 -5.43 2.95 -7.87
C PHE A 41 -5.97 3.42 -9.23
N GLY A 42 -7.00 4.28 -9.22
CA GLY A 42 -7.52 4.87 -10.46
C GLY A 42 -6.48 5.76 -11.15
N VAL A 43 -5.75 6.58 -10.40
CA VAL A 43 -4.69 7.45 -10.94
C VAL A 43 -3.52 6.63 -11.47
N GLU A 44 -3.05 5.63 -10.70
CA GLU A 44 -1.96 4.75 -11.14
C GLU A 44 -2.37 3.94 -12.38
N GLY A 45 -3.53 3.28 -12.34
CA GLY A 45 -4.03 2.51 -13.47
C GLY A 45 -4.20 3.35 -14.74
N TYR A 46 -4.70 4.59 -14.61
CA TYR A 46 -4.75 5.54 -15.73
C TYR A 46 -3.36 5.89 -16.26
N GLY A 47 -2.39 6.12 -15.35
CA GLY A 47 -0.99 6.36 -15.71
C GLY A 47 -0.40 5.20 -16.50
N LEU A 48 -0.53 3.98 -15.99
CA LEU A 48 -0.06 2.75 -16.64
C LEU A 48 -0.69 2.53 -18.02
N LEU A 49 -1.98 2.86 -18.21
CA LEU A 49 -2.66 2.73 -19.48
C LEU A 49 -2.25 3.78 -20.51
N ARG A 50 -1.98 5.01 -20.07
CA ARG A 50 -1.66 6.13 -20.97
C ARG A 50 -0.19 6.25 -21.25
N LEU A 51 0.65 6.06 -20.24
CA LEU A 51 2.09 6.29 -20.31
C LEU A 51 2.86 4.97 -20.47
N GLY A 52 2.24 3.83 -20.12
CA GLY A 52 2.91 2.54 -20.12
C GLY A 52 3.86 2.34 -18.94
N GLU A 53 4.60 1.24 -18.97
CA GLU A 53 5.62 0.90 -17.98
C GLU A 53 7.02 1.08 -18.58
N SER A 54 7.97 1.63 -17.83
CA SER A 54 9.37 1.74 -18.25
C SER A 54 10.07 0.38 -18.11
N VAL A 55 10.58 -0.15 -19.23
CA VAL A 55 11.28 -1.44 -19.23
C VAL A 55 12.73 -1.25 -19.64
N GLY A 56 13.64 -1.59 -18.73
CA GLY A 56 15.06 -1.83 -19.06
C GLY A 56 15.88 -0.62 -19.45
N GLY A 57 15.53 0.60 -19.03
CA GLY A 57 16.35 1.80 -19.25
C GLY A 57 15.62 2.94 -19.97
N ILE A 58 16.34 4.05 -20.13
CA ILE A 58 15.79 5.32 -20.65
C ILE A 58 15.17 5.11 -22.04
N GLY A 59 13.86 5.32 -22.15
CA GLY A 59 13.16 5.47 -23.43
C GLY A 59 12.38 4.25 -23.95
N ARG A 60 12.42 3.09 -23.29
CA ARG A 60 11.56 1.96 -23.68
C ARG A 60 10.31 1.92 -22.80
N GLN A 61 9.18 2.27 -23.37
CA GLN A 61 7.87 2.15 -22.74
C GLN A 61 7.13 0.94 -23.31
N LEU A 62 6.67 0.06 -22.43
CA LEU A 62 5.79 -1.05 -22.79
C LEU A 62 4.36 -0.61 -22.59
N GLN A 63 3.56 -0.56 -23.64
CA GLN A 63 2.13 -0.34 -23.51
C GLN A 63 1.47 -1.59 -22.92
N LEU A 64 0.75 -1.39 -21.82
CA LEU A 64 0.04 -2.45 -21.12
C LEU A 64 -1.38 -2.57 -21.65
N SER A 65 -1.89 -3.81 -21.77
CA SER A 65 -3.30 -4.02 -22.11
C SER A 65 -4.20 -3.64 -20.93
N HIS A 66 -5.41 -3.14 -21.22
CA HIS A 66 -6.42 -2.80 -20.21
C HIS A 66 -6.67 -3.96 -19.24
N GLU A 67 -6.78 -5.18 -19.76
CA GLU A 67 -6.99 -6.37 -18.95
C GLU A 67 -5.86 -6.63 -17.95
N ARG A 68 -4.61 -6.38 -18.35
CA ARG A 68 -3.44 -6.56 -17.47
C ARG A 68 -3.43 -5.54 -16.35
N VAL A 69 -3.70 -4.28 -16.66
CA VAL A 69 -3.76 -3.20 -15.65
C VAL A 69 -4.92 -3.44 -14.69
N ILE A 70 -6.12 -3.80 -15.17
CA ILE A 70 -7.27 -4.11 -14.31
C ILE A 70 -6.96 -5.29 -13.39
N ARG A 71 -6.34 -6.36 -13.89
CA ARG A 71 -5.95 -7.52 -13.07
C ARG A 71 -4.94 -7.13 -11.99
N TYR A 72 -3.96 -6.31 -12.34
CA TYR A 72 -2.96 -5.81 -11.41
C TYR A 72 -3.61 -4.98 -10.29
N GLU A 73 -4.43 -3.99 -10.63
CA GLU A 73 -5.09 -3.13 -9.65
C GLU A 73 -6.08 -3.91 -8.77
N ALA A 74 -6.86 -4.81 -9.35
CA ALA A 74 -7.78 -5.65 -8.61
C ALA A 74 -7.03 -6.57 -7.63
N PHE A 75 -5.95 -7.22 -8.07
CA PHE A 75 -5.10 -8.04 -7.22
C PHE A 75 -4.52 -7.21 -6.07
N TYR A 76 -3.96 -6.04 -6.37
CA TYR A 76 -3.35 -5.18 -5.36
C TYR A 76 -4.39 -4.70 -4.34
N ALA A 77 -5.59 -4.32 -4.79
CA ALA A 77 -6.68 -3.90 -3.91
C ALA A 77 -7.08 -5.01 -2.93
N VAL A 78 -7.36 -6.21 -3.46
CA VAL A 78 -7.77 -7.37 -2.64
C VAL A 78 -6.64 -7.77 -1.68
N ALA A 79 -5.42 -7.92 -2.19
CA ALA A 79 -4.26 -8.28 -1.37
C ALA A 79 -3.99 -7.26 -0.26
N SER A 80 -4.13 -5.96 -0.55
CA SER A 80 -3.96 -4.91 0.45
C SER A 80 -5.00 -4.99 1.57
N ILE A 81 -6.27 -5.25 1.23
CA ILE A 81 -7.32 -5.44 2.24
C ILE A 81 -7.01 -6.66 3.11
N VAL A 82 -6.68 -7.80 2.49
CA VAL A 82 -6.33 -9.03 3.21
C VAL A 82 -5.16 -8.80 4.17
N VAL A 83 -4.13 -8.10 3.70
CA VAL A 83 -2.92 -7.83 4.49
C VAL A 83 -3.18 -6.85 5.64
N ILE A 84 -4.04 -5.83 5.46
CA ILE A 84 -4.44 -4.95 6.56
C ILE A 84 -5.17 -5.76 7.65
N PHE A 85 -6.07 -6.67 7.28
CA PHE A 85 -6.74 -7.53 8.25
C PHE A 85 -5.77 -8.51 8.93
N ALA A 86 -4.88 -9.15 8.17
CA ALA A 86 -3.86 -10.05 8.72
C ALA A 86 -2.91 -9.28 9.67
N GLY A 87 -2.43 -8.11 9.26
CA GLY A 87 -1.60 -7.23 10.09
C GLY A 87 -2.33 -6.79 11.36
N THR A 88 -3.63 -6.53 11.27
CA THR A 88 -4.46 -6.19 12.43
C THR A 88 -4.52 -7.35 13.44
N PHE A 89 -4.72 -8.57 12.95
CA PHE A 89 -4.75 -9.77 13.79
C PHE A 89 -3.41 -9.99 14.49
N LEU A 90 -2.31 -9.92 13.73
CA LEU A 90 -0.96 -10.02 14.27
C LEU A 90 -0.68 -8.91 15.28
N MET A 91 -1.04 -7.67 14.96
CA MET A 91 -0.83 -6.52 15.84
C MET A 91 -1.59 -6.66 17.15
N LYS A 92 -2.84 -7.17 17.10
CA LYS A 92 -3.63 -7.43 18.30
C LYS A 92 -2.95 -8.49 19.18
N SER A 93 -2.54 -9.61 18.60
CA SER A 93 -1.87 -10.71 19.34
C SER A 93 -0.57 -10.20 20.01
N VAL A 94 0.22 -9.40 19.30
CA VAL A 94 1.44 -8.82 19.86
C VAL A 94 1.14 -7.76 20.94
N ALA A 95 0.16 -6.87 20.72
CA ALA A 95 -0.23 -5.90 21.73
C ALA A 95 -0.65 -6.57 23.03
N GLU A 96 -1.42 -7.65 22.96
CA GLU A 96 -1.80 -8.46 24.12
C GLU A 96 -0.59 -9.10 24.82
N SER A 97 0.40 -9.60 24.09
CA SER A 97 1.64 -10.14 24.67
C SER A 97 2.50 -9.08 25.35
N PHE A 98 2.37 -7.82 24.94
CA PHE A 98 2.97 -6.66 25.62
C PHE A 98 2.12 -6.12 26.76
N GLY A 99 0.99 -6.75 27.09
CA GLY A 99 0.08 -6.34 28.16
C GLY A 99 -0.78 -5.12 27.80
N VAL A 100 -0.91 -4.80 26.52
CA VAL A 100 -1.78 -3.70 26.06
C VAL A 100 -3.18 -4.25 25.80
N ILE A 101 -4.16 -3.78 26.56
CA ILE A 101 -5.57 -4.13 26.37
C ILE A 101 -6.12 -3.30 25.22
N THR A 102 -6.32 -3.93 24.09
CA THR A 102 -6.84 -3.25 22.89
C THR A 102 -7.87 -4.11 22.14
N SER A 103 -8.82 -3.45 21.48
CA SER A 103 -9.79 -4.13 20.64
C SER A 103 -9.22 -4.41 19.24
N PHE A 104 -9.79 -5.39 18.53
CA PHE A 104 -9.47 -5.61 17.11
C PHE A 104 -9.68 -4.34 16.28
N GLY A 105 -10.77 -3.59 16.53
CA GLY A 105 -11.05 -2.33 15.86
C GLY A 105 -9.96 -1.26 16.11
N GLY A 106 -9.42 -1.18 17.34
CA GLY A 106 -8.31 -0.29 17.66
C GLY A 106 -7.03 -0.62 16.88
N CYS A 107 -6.65 -1.89 16.85
CA CYS A 107 -5.52 -2.35 16.03
C CYS A 107 -5.78 -2.14 14.53
N PHE A 108 -7.02 -2.34 14.07
CA PHE A 108 -7.39 -2.09 12.67
C PHE A 108 -7.19 -0.62 12.28
N VAL A 109 -7.65 0.31 13.11
CA VAL A 109 -7.44 1.75 12.89
C VAL A 109 -5.96 2.08 12.77
N LEU A 110 -5.13 1.52 13.67
CA LEU A 110 -3.68 1.74 13.62
C LEU A 110 -3.06 1.22 12.32
N MET A 111 -3.35 -0.03 11.96
CA MET A 111 -2.79 -0.66 10.75
C MET A 111 -3.30 0.03 9.49
N ALA A 112 -4.60 0.29 9.37
CA ALA A 112 -5.17 1.00 8.22
C ALA A 112 -4.54 2.39 8.04
N CYS A 113 -4.36 3.16 9.11
CA CYS A 113 -3.68 4.46 9.06
C CYS A 113 -2.20 4.33 8.68
N GLY A 114 -1.52 3.28 9.15
CA GLY A 114 -0.12 2.99 8.78
C GLY A 114 0.05 2.69 7.29
N PHE A 115 -0.94 2.04 6.64
CA PHE A 115 -0.91 1.76 5.21
C PHE A 115 -1.27 2.96 4.31
N MET A 116 -1.96 3.99 4.82
CA MET A 116 -2.40 5.13 4.01
C MET A 116 -1.29 5.83 3.23
N PRO A 117 -0.10 6.12 3.78
CA PRO A 117 0.97 6.75 3.00
C PRO A 117 1.50 5.85 1.87
N ILE A 118 1.48 4.53 2.05
CA ILE A 118 1.89 3.58 1.01
C ILE A 118 0.92 3.68 -0.18
N PHE A 119 -0.39 3.78 0.09
CA PHE A 119 -1.37 4.00 -0.98
C PHE A 119 -1.23 5.38 -1.64
N LEU A 120 -0.93 6.43 -0.87
CA LEU A 120 -0.72 7.76 -1.47
C LEU A 120 0.47 7.80 -2.42
N MET A 121 1.52 7.04 -2.13
CA MET A 121 2.70 6.95 -3.01
C MET A 121 2.45 6.15 -4.29
N ARG A 122 1.30 5.55 -4.48
CA ARG A 122 0.88 4.96 -5.76
C ARG A 122 0.49 6.02 -6.80
N ILE A 123 0.19 7.27 -6.38
CA ILE A 123 -0.10 8.36 -7.31
C ILE A 123 1.11 8.66 -8.20
N PRO A 124 2.32 8.92 -7.67
CA PRO A 124 3.51 9.07 -8.50
C PRO A 124 3.96 7.77 -9.20
N ASP A 125 3.56 6.61 -8.71
CA ASP A 125 3.89 5.31 -9.32
C ASP A 125 3.28 5.12 -10.73
N GLY A 126 2.17 5.81 -11.03
CA GLY A 126 1.61 5.87 -12.38
C GLY A 126 2.47 6.62 -13.41
N VAL A 127 3.61 7.19 -13.01
CA VAL A 127 4.55 7.89 -13.89
C VAL A 127 5.73 6.98 -14.24
N PRO A 128 5.92 6.58 -15.52
CA PRO A 128 6.90 5.54 -15.91
C PRO A 128 8.36 5.85 -15.56
N GLN A 129 8.68 7.13 -15.36
CA GLN A 129 10.04 7.57 -15.00
C GLN A 129 10.40 7.29 -13.55
N ILE A 130 9.40 7.05 -12.70
CA ILE A 130 9.60 6.81 -11.28
C ILE A 130 9.60 5.29 -11.04
N ASN A 131 10.62 4.82 -10.33
CA ASN A 131 10.71 3.41 -9.99
C ASN A 131 9.67 3.08 -8.90
N THR A 132 8.82 2.09 -9.15
CA THR A 132 7.76 1.63 -8.24
C THR A 132 8.28 1.28 -6.84
N TRP A 133 9.48 0.71 -6.73
CA TRP A 133 10.12 0.41 -5.44
C TRP A 133 10.49 1.66 -4.66
N ILE A 134 10.85 2.76 -5.36
CA ILE A 134 11.12 4.06 -4.70
C ILE A 134 9.81 4.61 -4.14
N CYS A 135 8.72 4.58 -4.90
CA CYS A 135 7.40 5.00 -4.42
C CYS A 135 6.98 4.21 -3.19
N TRP A 136 7.08 2.87 -3.23
CA TRP A 136 6.80 2.03 -2.09
C TRP A 136 7.69 2.36 -0.88
N ALA A 137 9.00 2.51 -1.05
CA ALA A 137 9.94 2.81 0.04
C ALA A 137 9.64 4.16 0.71
N VAL A 138 9.34 5.19 -0.08
CA VAL A 138 8.93 6.50 0.46
C VAL A 138 7.64 6.38 1.26
N GLY A 139 6.64 5.66 0.74
CA GLY A 139 5.39 5.38 1.45
C GLY A 139 5.63 4.65 2.77
N ALA A 140 6.52 3.66 2.76
CA ALA A 140 6.88 2.88 3.94
C ALA A 140 7.62 3.74 4.99
N VAL A 141 8.54 4.61 4.59
CA VAL A 141 9.20 5.56 5.51
C VAL A 141 8.21 6.53 6.14
N LEU A 142 7.25 7.04 5.36
CA LEU A 142 6.18 7.89 5.89
C LEU A 142 5.27 7.14 6.87
N ALA A 143 5.04 5.84 6.65
CA ALA A 143 4.30 4.97 7.56
C ALA A 143 4.97 4.86 8.93
N VAL A 144 6.31 4.82 8.98
CA VAL A 144 7.07 4.81 10.26
C VAL A 144 6.67 5.98 11.15
N ARG A 145 6.64 7.18 10.58
CA ARG A 145 6.26 8.40 11.31
C ARG A 145 4.83 8.34 11.84
N ILE A 146 3.89 7.82 11.05
CA ILE A 146 2.49 7.67 11.46
C ILE A 146 2.36 6.63 12.57
N LEU A 147 3.01 5.48 12.43
CA LEU A 147 2.98 4.41 13.41
C LEU A 147 3.67 4.79 14.72
N TYR A 148 4.77 5.58 14.67
CA TYR A 148 5.42 6.09 15.87
C TYR A 148 4.46 6.84 16.78
N HIS A 149 3.73 7.80 16.21
CA HIS A 149 2.73 8.56 16.99
C HIS A 149 1.49 7.71 17.29
N GLY A 150 1.10 6.82 16.38
CA GLY A 150 -0.07 5.95 16.55
C GLY A 150 0.09 4.97 17.71
N VAL A 151 1.22 4.28 17.79
CA VAL A 151 1.47 3.36 18.90
C VAL A 151 1.45 4.10 20.24
N ALA A 152 2.15 5.23 20.32
CA ALA A 152 2.25 5.99 21.57
C ALA A 152 0.92 6.61 22.02
N LEU A 153 0.16 7.23 21.11
CA LEU A 153 -1.02 8.02 21.44
C LEU A 153 -2.33 7.21 21.41
N TRP A 154 -2.38 6.18 20.55
CA TRP A 154 -3.58 5.38 20.34
C TRP A 154 -3.62 4.10 21.19
N LEU A 155 -2.54 3.32 21.18
CA LEU A 155 -2.44 2.08 21.96
C LEU A 155 -2.03 2.33 23.42
N LYS A 156 -1.31 3.43 23.69
CA LYS A 156 -0.85 3.86 25.03
C LYS A 156 -0.17 2.72 25.82
N PRO A 157 0.84 2.04 25.27
CA PRO A 157 1.58 1.02 25.98
C PRO A 157 2.36 1.63 27.15
N GLU A 158 2.76 0.79 28.12
CA GLU A 158 3.74 1.18 29.13
C GLU A 158 5.04 1.67 28.46
N GLN A 159 5.70 2.67 29.04
CA GLN A 159 6.87 3.33 28.45
C GLN A 159 7.98 2.33 28.02
N THR A 160 8.23 1.32 28.85
CA THR A 160 9.26 0.29 28.59
C THR A 160 8.90 -0.63 27.42
N LYS A 161 7.62 -0.81 27.13
CA LYS A 161 7.11 -1.74 26.10
C LYS A 161 6.75 -1.03 24.79
N GLY A 162 6.57 0.29 24.84
CA GLY A 162 6.11 1.09 23.70
C GLY A 162 7.03 1.03 22.49
N PHE A 163 8.34 1.06 22.74
CA PHE A 163 9.33 0.98 21.65
C PHE A 163 9.32 -0.39 20.96
N GLY A 164 9.22 -1.48 21.73
CA GLY A 164 9.13 -2.83 21.16
C GLY A 164 7.87 -3.01 20.30
N LEU A 165 6.72 -2.53 20.79
CA LEU A 165 5.46 -2.59 20.06
C LEU A 165 5.51 -1.76 18.76
N PHE A 166 6.15 -0.59 18.81
CA PHE A 166 6.39 0.24 17.63
C PHE A 166 7.27 -0.47 16.60
N LEU A 167 8.40 -1.08 17.02
CA LEU A 167 9.26 -1.81 16.09
C LEU A 167 8.52 -2.96 15.40
N VAL A 168 7.75 -3.72 16.15
CA VAL A 168 6.96 -4.82 15.58
C VAL A 168 5.92 -4.30 14.58
N SER A 169 5.25 -3.17 14.89
CA SER A 169 4.29 -2.58 13.96
C SER A 169 4.92 -2.13 12.66
N ILE A 170 6.15 -1.59 12.71
CA ILE A 170 6.92 -1.24 11.51
C ILE A 170 7.26 -2.50 10.72
N VAL A 171 7.85 -3.51 11.37
CA VAL A 171 8.26 -4.74 10.70
C VAL A 171 7.06 -5.37 9.98
N TYR A 172 5.91 -5.46 10.64
CA TYR A 172 4.69 -5.98 10.00
C TYR A 172 4.26 -5.13 8.81
N THR A 173 4.26 -3.81 8.94
CA THR A 173 3.85 -2.92 7.85
C THR A 173 4.79 -3.06 6.65
N PHE A 174 6.11 -3.08 6.88
CA PHE A 174 7.11 -3.24 5.81
C PHE A 174 7.02 -4.61 5.15
N VAL A 175 7.03 -5.68 5.93
CA VAL A 175 7.01 -7.05 5.40
C VAL A 175 5.72 -7.30 4.62
N LEU A 176 4.57 -7.00 5.23
CA LEU A 176 3.28 -7.27 4.62
C LEU A 176 3.03 -6.40 3.38
N SER A 177 3.33 -5.10 3.44
CA SER A 177 3.18 -4.23 2.26
C SER A 177 4.18 -4.56 1.17
N GLY A 178 5.43 -4.90 1.53
CA GLY A 178 6.45 -5.32 0.59
C GLY A 178 6.11 -6.61 -0.14
N LEU A 179 5.55 -7.60 0.57
CA LEU A 179 5.06 -8.84 -0.04
C LEU A 179 3.92 -8.58 -1.03
N VAL A 180 2.95 -7.73 -0.65
CA VAL A 180 1.86 -7.35 -1.56
C VAL A 180 2.41 -6.63 -2.79
N HIS A 181 3.29 -5.66 -2.59
CA HIS A 181 3.91 -4.90 -3.67
C HIS A 181 4.70 -5.83 -4.62
N PHE A 182 5.55 -6.70 -4.07
CA PHE A 182 6.29 -7.69 -4.85
C PHE A 182 5.37 -8.60 -5.65
N ALA A 183 4.34 -9.17 -5.00
CA ALA A 183 3.38 -10.06 -5.67
C ALA A 183 2.61 -9.33 -6.78
N ALA A 184 2.19 -8.09 -6.53
CA ALA A 184 1.48 -7.28 -7.52
C ALA A 184 2.36 -6.99 -8.75
N VAL A 185 3.63 -6.62 -8.56
CA VAL A 185 4.60 -6.43 -9.65
C VAL A 185 4.77 -7.72 -10.46
N GLN A 186 4.78 -8.90 -9.82
CA GLN A 186 4.83 -10.18 -10.55
C GLN A 186 3.54 -10.45 -11.35
N VAL A 187 2.38 -10.00 -10.87
CA VAL A 187 1.11 -10.05 -11.62
C VAL A 187 1.17 -9.11 -12.83
N LEU A 188 1.67 -7.87 -12.65
CA LEU A 188 1.84 -6.90 -13.74
C LEU A 188 2.73 -7.46 -14.85
N HIS A 189 3.84 -8.10 -14.49
CA HIS A 189 4.75 -8.73 -15.43
C HIS A 189 4.27 -10.09 -16.00
N GLY A 190 3.09 -10.57 -15.58
CA GLY A 190 2.50 -11.82 -16.05
C GLY A 190 3.22 -13.08 -15.56
N ARG A 191 4.11 -12.98 -14.55
CA ARG A 191 4.89 -14.12 -14.06
C ARG A 191 4.10 -15.05 -13.15
N LEU A 192 3.23 -14.51 -12.28
CA LEU A 192 2.41 -15.29 -11.37
C LEU A 192 1.21 -15.97 -12.04
N LEU A 193 0.64 -15.38 -13.09
CA LEU A 193 -0.58 -15.87 -13.74
C LEU A 193 -0.32 -16.61 -15.07
N LYS A 194 0.94 -16.79 -15.47
CA LYS A 194 1.32 -17.47 -16.71
C LYS A 194 0.78 -18.91 -16.84
N LYS A 195 0.51 -19.57 -15.70
CA LYS A 195 -0.06 -20.92 -15.64
C LYS A 195 -1.58 -20.97 -15.80
N VAL A 196 -2.28 -19.84 -15.56
CA VAL A 196 -3.75 -19.79 -15.58
C VAL A 196 -4.29 -19.29 -16.93
N TYR A 197 -3.53 -18.38 -17.59
CA TYR A 197 -3.91 -17.87 -18.92
C TYR A 197 -2.67 -17.76 -19.80
N PRO A 198 -2.47 -18.70 -20.75
CA PRO A 198 -1.43 -18.55 -21.78
C PRO A 198 -1.82 -17.37 -22.69
N ASP A 199 -1.09 -16.27 -22.54
CA ASP A 199 -1.30 -15.05 -23.32
C ASP A 199 -0.90 -15.32 -24.80
N LYS A 200 -1.88 -15.58 -25.65
CA LYS A 200 -1.67 -15.84 -27.09
C LYS A 200 -1.14 -14.62 -27.86
N ASN A 201 -1.08 -13.44 -27.22
CA ASN A 201 -0.81 -12.16 -27.91
C ASN A 201 0.58 -11.55 -27.64
N VAL A 202 1.45 -12.19 -26.84
CA VAL A 202 2.80 -11.64 -26.58
C VAL A 202 3.77 -11.86 -27.74
N ALA A 203 3.48 -12.77 -28.66
CA ALA A 203 4.37 -13.09 -29.78
C ALA A 203 4.35 -12.08 -30.95
N LEU A 204 3.39 -11.13 -30.96
CA LEU A 204 3.15 -10.27 -32.14
C LEU A 204 3.64 -8.82 -32.01
N LEU A 205 4.19 -8.40 -30.87
CA LEU A 205 4.59 -7.00 -30.63
C LEU A 205 6.11 -6.75 -30.54
N VAL A 206 6.92 -7.76 -30.89
CA VAL A 206 8.34 -7.54 -31.19
C VAL A 206 8.50 -7.41 -32.70
N LEU A 207 7.91 -6.38 -33.27
CA LEU A 207 8.30 -5.98 -34.62
C LEU A 207 9.59 -5.18 -34.52
N PRO A 208 10.66 -5.59 -35.22
CA PRO A 208 11.87 -4.78 -35.30
C PRO A 208 11.57 -3.53 -36.15
N VAL A 209 11.69 -2.36 -35.53
CA VAL A 209 11.69 -1.05 -36.21
C VAL A 209 13.01 -0.85 -36.99
N PHE A 210 13.58 -1.88 -37.55
CA PHE A 210 14.74 -1.79 -38.44
C PHE A 210 14.54 -2.71 -39.69
N ALA A 211 13.64 -2.27 -40.55
CA ALA A 211 13.70 -2.69 -41.96
C ALA A 211 13.39 -1.46 -42.81
N GLY A 212 14.41 -0.65 -43.00
CA GLY A 212 14.30 0.52 -43.87
C GLY A 212 15.63 1.29 -43.98
N ARG A 213 16.62 0.62 -44.69
CA ARG A 213 17.53 1.26 -45.66
C ARG A 213 18.46 0.20 -46.20
#